data_ab3d9144e7b8a18ad9cd2c931b4f36f3
#
_entry.id   ab3d9144e7b8a18ad9cd2c931b4f36f3
#
_cell.length_a   1.000
_cell.length_b   1.000
_cell.length_c   1.000
_cell.angle_alpha   90.00
_cell.angle_beta   90.00
_cell.angle_gamma   90.00
#
_symmetry.space_group_name_H-M   'P 1'
#
loop_
_entity.id
_entity.type
_entity.pdbx_description
1 polymer ?
#
loop_
_entity_poly.entity_id
_entity_poly.type
_entity_poly.pdbx_seq_one_letter_code
_entity_poly.pdbx_strand_id
1 'polypeptide(L)'
;MKYIALFASLCLGAAASPVRERQTAQANISGFSASTSGAGNGASISFDVEIPDRVSTHCSYTDETSGSTLPTINQTPCDDESVIWQFKQDPSSPGSEGQYRIVIIHALESGAAEAGFHEWSASDFPLEEHTGSSDETVYAGASDFAVDMS
;
A
#
# COMPACT_ATOMS: atom_id res chain seq x y z
N MET A 1 21.58 -73.20 -28.85
CA MET A 1 20.95 -72.63 -27.66
C MET A 1 21.22 -71.12 -27.66
N LYS A 2 20.21 -70.28 -27.95
CA LYS A 2 20.38 -68.84 -28.04
C LYS A 2 19.60 -68.21 -26.88
N TYR A 3 20.30 -67.59 -25.95
CA TYR A 3 19.69 -66.84 -24.86
C TYR A 3 19.52 -65.40 -25.30
N ILE A 4 18.23 -64.94 -25.32
CA ILE A 4 17.85 -63.54 -25.55
C ILE A 4 17.69 -62.89 -24.18
N ALA A 5 18.57 -61.95 -23.87
CA ALA A 5 18.48 -61.13 -22.68
C ALA A 5 17.58 -59.92 -22.98
N LEU A 6 16.41 -59.87 -22.29
CA LEU A 6 15.52 -58.70 -22.31
C LEU A 6 16.02 -57.67 -21.29
N PHE A 7 16.50 -56.54 -21.77
CA PHE A 7 16.73 -55.34 -20.92
C PHE A 7 15.45 -54.56 -20.75
N ALA A 8 14.88 -54.62 -19.55
CA ALA A 8 13.78 -53.74 -19.17
C ALA A 8 14.34 -52.38 -18.73
N SER A 9 14.10 -51.36 -19.55
CA SER A 9 14.48 -49.96 -19.25
C SER A 9 13.44 -49.34 -18.34
N LEU A 10 13.75 -49.15 -17.06
CA LEU A 10 12.92 -48.36 -16.14
C LEU A 10 13.15 -46.86 -16.42
N CYS A 11 12.20 -46.22 -17.08
CA CYS A 11 12.15 -44.75 -17.12
C CYS A 11 11.59 -44.23 -15.78
N LEU A 12 12.45 -43.75 -14.89
CA LEU A 12 12.00 -42.92 -13.77
C LEU A 12 11.56 -41.56 -14.33
N GLY A 13 10.25 -41.35 -14.45
CA GLY A 13 9.68 -40.05 -14.69
C GLY A 13 9.82 -39.18 -13.45
N ALA A 14 10.74 -38.24 -13.46
CA ALA A 14 10.79 -37.16 -12.48
C ALA A 14 9.57 -36.26 -12.69
N ALA A 15 8.54 -36.38 -11.86
CA ALA A 15 7.46 -35.43 -11.79
C ALA A 15 8.02 -34.11 -11.20
N ALA A 16 8.37 -33.18 -12.07
CA ALA A 16 8.62 -31.82 -11.67
C ALA A 16 7.28 -31.22 -11.18
N SER A 17 7.12 -31.10 -9.88
CA SER A 17 6.01 -30.35 -9.31
C SER A 17 6.10 -28.91 -9.81
N PRO A 18 5.04 -28.34 -10.39
CA PRO A 18 5.06 -26.93 -10.77
C PRO A 18 5.26 -26.11 -9.51
N VAL A 19 6.35 -25.36 -9.45
CA VAL A 19 6.56 -24.32 -8.46
C VAL A 19 5.40 -23.34 -8.70
N ARG A 20 4.40 -23.34 -7.83
CA ARG A 20 3.39 -22.29 -7.80
C ARG A 20 4.14 -21.01 -7.47
N GLU A 21 4.37 -20.18 -8.48
CA GLU A 21 4.70 -18.79 -8.24
C GLU A 21 3.60 -18.25 -7.31
N ARG A 22 4.01 -17.82 -6.12
CA ARG A 22 3.12 -17.04 -5.25
C ARG A 22 2.77 -15.80 -6.08
N GLN A 23 1.59 -15.76 -6.63
CA GLN A 23 1.04 -14.51 -7.12
C GLN A 23 0.99 -13.57 -5.92
N THR A 24 1.90 -12.61 -5.89
CA THR A 24 1.87 -11.52 -4.94
C THR A 24 0.55 -10.79 -5.19
N ALA A 25 -0.29 -10.71 -4.18
CA ALA A 25 -1.51 -9.93 -4.29
C ALA A 25 -1.11 -8.46 -4.49
N GLN A 26 -1.88 -7.72 -5.26
CA GLN A 26 -1.65 -6.30 -5.49
C GLN A 26 -2.89 -5.52 -5.06
N ALA A 27 -2.68 -4.47 -4.28
CA ALA A 27 -3.72 -3.50 -3.98
C ALA A 27 -3.59 -2.32 -4.95
N ASN A 28 -4.63 -2.07 -5.71
CA ASN A 28 -4.74 -0.90 -6.58
C ASN A 28 -5.33 0.25 -5.76
N ILE A 29 -4.61 1.34 -5.66
CA ILE A 29 -5.06 2.56 -5.01
C ILE A 29 -5.50 3.53 -6.08
N SER A 30 -6.65 4.15 -5.91
CA SER A 30 -7.17 5.16 -6.82
C SER A 30 -7.73 6.37 -6.08
N GLY A 31 -7.69 7.51 -6.73
CA GLY A 31 -8.21 8.75 -6.18
C GLY A 31 -7.48 9.24 -4.92
N PHE A 32 -6.21 8.86 -4.72
CA PHE A 32 -5.46 9.29 -3.54
C PHE A 32 -5.33 10.81 -3.51
N SER A 33 -5.76 11.37 -2.40
CA SER A 33 -5.65 12.80 -2.09
C SER A 33 -5.25 12.99 -0.64
N ALA A 34 -4.41 13.97 -0.38
CA ALA A 34 -4.02 14.34 0.97
C ALA A 34 -3.75 15.84 1.02
N SER A 35 -4.33 16.53 1.98
CA SER A 35 -4.07 17.95 2.19
C SER A 35 -4.28 18.35 3.65
N THR A 36 -3.62 19.45 4.03
CA THR A 36 -3.95 20.17 5.25
C THR A 36 -4.91 21.31 4.91
N SER A 37 -5.61 21.82 5.89
CA SER A 37 -6.57 22.94 5.68
C SER A 37 -5.84 24.27 5.58
N GLY A 38 -6.07 25.02 4.51
CA GLY A 38 -5.61 26.42 4.37
C GLY A 38 -6.16 27.39 5.41
N ALA A 39 -7.11 26.95 6.26
CA ALA A 39 -7.55 27.69 7.44
C ALA A 39 -6.62 27.53 8.66
N GLY A 40 -5.57 26.71 8.53
CA GLY A 40 -4.54 26.50 9.54
C GLY A 40 -4.88 25.45 10.59
N ASN A 41 -5.97 24.71 10.41
CA ASN A 41 -6.35 23.60 11.26
C ASN A 41 -7.06 22.51 10.47
N GLY A 42 -6.60 21.31 10.67
CA GLY A 42 -7.17 20.11 10.08
C GLY A 42 -6.40 19.55 8.89
N ALA A 43 -6.60 18.27 8.66
CA ALA A 43 -6.07 17.53 7.52
C ALA A 43 -7.12 16.55 6.99
N SER A 44 -6.99 16.20 5.72
CA SER A 44 -7.84 15.22 5.06
C SER A 44 -6.99 14.31 4.18
N ILE A 45 -7.21 13.00 4.27
CA ILE A 45 -6.65 11.99 3.38
C ILE A 45 -7.80 11.09 2.93
N SER A 46 -7.88 10.77 1.64
CA SER A 46 -8.95 9.97 1.07
C SER A 46 -8.44 9.20 -0.15
N PHE A 47 -8.88 7.96 -0.30
CA PHE A 47 -8.54 7.09 -1.44
C PHE A 47 -9.43 5.83 -1.46
N ASP A 48 -9.47 5.18 -2.60
CA ASP A 48 -10.10 3.87 -2.76
C ASP A 48 -9.05 2.77 -2.88
N VAL A 49 -9.34 1.60 -2.32
CA VAL A 49 -8.50 0.40 -2.37
C VAL A 49 -9.27 -0.70 -3.08
N GLU A 50 -8.66 -1.29 -4.09
CA GLU A 50 -9.16 -2.50 -4.75
C GLU A 50 -8.09 -3.60 -4.70
N ILE A 51 -8.41 -4.71 -4.04
CA ILE A 51 -7.62 -5.94 -4.09
C ILE A 51 -8.42 -6.91 -4.97
N PRO A 52 -7.97 -7.20 -6.20
CA PRO A 52 -8.73 -7.99 -7.17
C PRO A 52 -9.24 -9.30 -6.60
N ASP A 53 -10.51 -9.62 -6.90
CA ASP A 53 -11.24 -10.82 -6.45
C ASP A 53 -11.40 -10.96 -4.92
N ARG A 54 -11.12 -9.91 -4.15
CA ARG A 54 -11.17 -9.94 -2.67
C ARG A 54 -12.01 -8.82 -2.08
N VAL A 55 -11.57 -7.56 -2.22
CA VAL A 55 -12.21 -6.41 -1.58
C VAL A 55 -12.05 -5.14 -2.40
N SER A 56 -13.10 -4.31 -2.36
CA SER A 56 -13.06 -2.93 -2.85
C SER A 56 -13.68 -2.04 -1.76
N THR A 57 -12.95 -1.04 -1.29
CA THR A 57 -13.36 -0.23 -0.14
C THR A 57 -12.81 1.18 -0.22
N HIS A 58 -13.50 2.11 0.44
CA HIS A 58 -13.04 3.48 0.61
C HIS A 58 -12.32 3.65 1.95
N CYS A 59 -11.24 4.42 1.93
CA CYS A 59 -10.45 4.75 3.11
C CYS A 59 -10.35 6.27 3.24
N SER A 60 -10.61 6.79 4.43
CA SER A 60 -10.54 8.23 4.67
C SER A 60 -10.11 8.56 6.10
N TYR A 61 -9.57 9.76 6.25
CA TYR A 61 -9.23 10.36 7.53
C TYR A 61 -9.45 11.86 7.45
N THR A 62 -10.01 12.43 8.51
CA THR A 62 -10.12 13.87 8.69
C THR A 62 -9.87 14.23 10.14
N ASP A 63 -9.22 15.37 10.37
CA ASP A 63 -9.12 15.98 11.70
C ASP A 63 -9.28 17.50 11.62
N GLU A 64 -9.36 18.13 12.77
CA GLU A 64 -9.49 19.59 12.91
C GLU A 64 -8.31 20.20 13.70
N THR A 65 -7.24 19.42 13.93
CA THR A 65 -6.15 19.81 14.83
C THR A 65 -4.78 19.88 14.17
N SER A 66 -4.62 19.25 12.99
CA SER A 66 -3.39 19.31 12.23
C SER A 66 -3.10 20.71 11.72
N GLY A 67 -1.84 21.13 11.79
CA GLY A 67 -1.38 22.40 11.21
C GLY A 67 -1.09 22.28 9.71
N SER A 68 -0.03 22.93 9.26
CA SER A 68 0.42 22.89 7.86
C SER A 68 1.12 21.58 7.48
N THR A 69 1.35 20.67 8.42
CA THR A 69 1.99 19.36 8.19
C THR A 69 0.96 18.25 8.28
N LEU A 70 0.98 17.31 7.33
CA LEU A 70 0.13 16.14 7.37
C LEU A 70 0.38 15.30 8.65
N PRO A 71 -0.66 14.81 9.30
CA PRO A 71 -0.52 14.06 10.55
C PRO A 71 0.03 12.64 10.30
N THR A 72 0.63 12.07 11.33
CA THR A 72 0.83 10.64 11.40
C THR A 72 -0.48 9.96 11.76
N ILE A 73 -0.95 9.07 10.88
CA ILE A 73 -2.14 8.26 11.08
C ILE A 73 -1.71 6.85 11.45
N ASN A 74 -2.08 6.44 12.65
CA ASN A 74 -1.90 5.05 13.09
C ASN A 74 -2.89 4.14 12.37
N GLN A 75 -2.80 2.83 12.61
CA GLN A 75 -3.70 1.87 11.99
C GLN A 75 -5.17 2.27 12.15
N THR A 76 -5.80 2.52 11.01
CA THR A 76 -7.18 2.97 10.89
C THR A 76 -7.89 2.06 9.88
N PRO A 77 -9.07 1.52 10.17
CA PRO A 77 -9.83 0.73 9.23
C PRO A 77 -10.39 1.61 8.10
N CYS A 78 -10.54 1.02 6.91
CA CYS A 78 -11.37 1.56 5.85
C CYS A 78 -12.85 1.26 6.12
N ASP A 79 -13.76 1.57 5.19
CA ASP A 79 -15.18 1.23 5.31
C ASP A 79 -15.39 -0.28 5.43
N ASP A 80 -14.56 -1.07 4.75
CA ASP A 80 -14.43 -2.51 5.02
C ASP A 80 -13.30 -2.72 6.02
N GLU A 81 -13.64 -3.19 7.22
CA GLU A 81 -12.71 -3.36 8.35
C GLU A 81 -11.62 -4.43 8.10
N SER A 82 -11.75 -5.25 7.06
CA SER A 82 -10.69 -6.18 6.65
C SER A 82 -9.47 -5.47 6.06
N VAL A 83 -9.65 -4.21 5.63
CA VAL A 83 -8.58 -3.35 5.13
C VAL A 83 -8.26 -2.28 6.16
N ILE A 84 -7.02 -2.26 6.61
CA ILE A 84 -6.49 -1.29 7.56
C ILE A 84 -5.35 -0.54 6.89
N TRP A 85 -5.22 0.73 7.17
CA TRP A 85 -4.14 1.53 6.64
C TRP A 85 -3.49 2.42 7.69
N GLN A 86 -2.29 2.86 7.41
CA GLN A 86 -1.56 3.86 8.20
C GLN A 86 -0.80 4.79 7.26
N PHE A 87 -0.59 6.00 7.72
CA PHE A 87 0.15 7.02 6.98
C PHE A 87 1.14 7.72 7.91
N LYS A 88 2.35 7.92 7.46
CA LYS A 88 3.36 8.61 8.26
C LYS A 88 4.40 9.29 7.38
N GLN A 89 4.98 10.36 7.90
CA GLN A 89 6.26 10.86 7.47
C GLN A 89 7.34 10.11 8.23
N ASP A 90 8.33 9.55 7.55
CA ASP A 90 9.44 8.84 8.18
C ASP A 90 10.66 9.75 8.33
N PRO A 91 10.89 10.33 9.53
CA PRO A 91 12.04 11.17 9.79
C PRO A 91 13.30 10.39 10.18
N SER A 92 13.20 9.05 10.35
CA SER A 92 14.16 8.27 11.11
C SER A 92 15.28 7.65 10.29
N SER A 93 15.19 7.65 8.96
CA SER A 93 16.26 7.13 8.11
C SER A 93 17.06 8.28 7.50
N PRO A 94 18.39 8.32 7.66
CA PRO A 94 19.23 9.33 7.01
C PRO A 94 18.97 9.36 5.49
N GLY A 95 18.62 10.52 4.96
CA GLY A 95 18.24 10.70 3.55
C GLY A 95 16.76 10.42 3.24
N SER A 96 15.96 10.09 4.24
CA SER A 96 14.51 9.92 4.13
C SER A 96 13.71 11.03 4.84
N GLU A 97 14.41 12.05 5.34
CA GLU A 97 13.76 13.23 5.92
C GLU A 97 12.80 13.83 4.90
N GLY A 98 11.54 13.87 5.26
CA GLY A 98 10.47 14.35 4.40
C GLY A 98 9.86 13.29 3.48
N GLN A 99 10.24 12.03 3.58
CA GLN A 99 9.51 10.95 2.90
C GLN A 99 8.20 10.62 3.60
N TYR A 100 7.18 10.37 2.79
CA TYR A 100 5.88 9.91 3.25
C TYR A 100 5.69 8.46 2.88
N ARG A 101 4.98 7.72 3.71
CA ARG A 101 4.68 6.31 3.50
C ARG A 101 3.23 6.02 3.85
N ILE A 102 2.55 5.30 2.97
CA ILE A 102 1.30 4.63 3.29
C ILE A 102 1.56 3.11 3.39
N VAL A 103 0.94 2.46 4.35
CA VAL A 103 0.92 0.99 4.46
C VAL A 103 -0.52 0.53 4.38
N ILE A 104 -0.77 -0.46 3.54
CA ILE A 104 -2.07 -1.13 3.42
C ILE A 104 -1.93 -2.53 4.01
N ILE A 105 -2.86 -2.92 4.85
CA ILE A 105 -2.91 -4.23 5.51
C ILE A 105 -4.28 -4.83 5.20
N HIS A 106 -4.31 -6.03 4.68
CA HIS A 106 -5.54 -6.78 4.43
C HIS A 106 -5.58 -8.03 5.30
N ALA A 107 -6.56 -8.10 6.18
CA ALA A 107 -6.81 -9.27 7.02
C ALA A 107 -7.52 -10.36 6.20
N LEU A 108 -6.98 -11.55 6.21
CA LEU A 108 -7.54 -12.70 5.50
C LEU A 108 -8.48 -13.49 6.42
N GLU A 109 -9.47 -14.14 5.85
CA GLU A 109 -10.40 -15.04 6.59
C GLU A 109 -9.67 -16.16 7.35
N SER A 110 -8.47 -16.53 6.90
CA SER A 110 -7.61 -17.51 7.58
C SER A 110 -7.00 -17.02 8.90
N GLY A 111 -7.16 -15.72 9.24
CA GLY A 111 -6.53 -15.08 10.37
C GLY A 111 -5.09 -14.60 10.09
N ALA A 112 -4.57 -14.81 8.87
CA ALA A 112 -3.33 -14.19 8.40
C ALA A 112 -3.61 -12.76 7.90
N ALA A 113 -2.55 -12.01 7.62
CA ALA A 113 -2.64 -10.71 6.97
C ALA A 113 -1.60 -10.60 5.87
N GLU A 114 -1.94 -9.87 4.82
CA GLU A 114 -1.01 -9.41 3.79
C GLU A 114 -0.80 -7.92 3.98
N ALA A 115 0.40 -7.43 3.75
CA ALA A 115 0.70 -6.01 3.88
C ALA A 115 1.61 -5.53 2.75
N GLY A 116 1.45 -4.29 2.37
CA GLY A 116 2.31 -3.63 1.42
C GLY A 116 2.41 -2.14 1.71
N PHE A 117 3.35 -1.47 1.07
CA PHE A 117 3.54 -0.04 1.29
C PHE A 117 3.91 0.68 -0.02
N HIS A 118 3.64 1.98 -0.02
CA HIS A 118 4.11 2.90 -1.04
C HIS A 118 4.79 4.09 -0.36
N GLU A 119 5.87 4.57 -0.95
CA GLU A 119 6.65 5.70 -0.44
C GLU A 119 6.70 6.81 -1.48
N TRP A 120 6.64 8.03 -0.98
CA TRP A 120 6.78 9.24 -1.78
C TRP A 120 7.92 10.11 -1.26
N SER A 121 8.52 10.87 -2.15
CA SER A 121 9.43 11.93 -1.76
C SER A 121 8.68 13.13 -1.17
N ALA A 122 9.38 13.98 -0.41
CA ALA A 122 8.79 15.21 0.10
C ALA A 122 8.28 16.15 -1.00
N SER A 123 8.83 16.06 -2.20
CA SER A 123 8.42 16.88 -3.35
C SER A 123 7.02 16.56 -3.86
N ASP A 124 6.47 15.38 -3.51
CA ASP A 124 5.09 15.01 -3.85
C ASP A 124 4.07 15.65 -2.89
N PHE A 125 4.54 16.30 -1.84
CA PHE A 125 3.74 17.01 -0.83
C PHE A 125 4.24 18.46 -0.64
N PRO A 126 4.15 19.30 -1.67
CA PRO A 126 4.59 20.67 -1.57
C PRO A 126 3.80 21.45 -0.52
N LEU A 127 4.48 22.37 0.15
CA LEU A 127 3.84 23.37 0.99
C LEU A 127 3.45 24.55 0.11
N GLU A 128 2.17 24.84 0.03
CA GLU A 128 1.65 26.00 -0.69
C GLU A 128 1.51 27.17 0.27
N GLU A 129 2.22 28.25 -0.02
CA GLU A 129 2.16 29.49 0.76
C GLU A 129 1.02 30.37 0.26
N HIS A 130 0.11 30.74 1.13
CA HIS A 130 -1.02 31.60 0.81
C HIS A 130 -0.92 32.97 1.49
N THR A 131 -1.06 34.05 0.71
CA THR A 131 -1.09 35.40 1.27
C THR A 131 -2.41 35.63 2.00
N GLY A 132 -2.37 35.73 3.33
CA GLY A 132 -3.54 36.01 4.18
C GLY A 132 -4.31 34.80 4.71
N SER A 133 -3.80 33.60 4.47
CA SER A 133 -4.24 32.33 5.08
C SER A 133 -3.04 31.51 5.57
N SER A 134 -3.29 30.40 6.23
CA SER A 134 -2.23 29.48 6.64
C SER A 134 -1.68 28.74 5.43
N ASP A 135 -0.39 28.35 5.50
CA ASP A 135 0.22 27.48 4.52
C ASP A 135 -0.46 26.12 4.52
N GLU A 136 -0.56 25.52 3.35
CA GLU A 136 -1.23 24.24 3.12
C GLU A 136 -0.27 23.24 2.48
N THR A 137 -0.21 22.03 3.01
CA THR A 137 0.46 20.92 2.34
C THR A 137 -0.56 20.18 1.49
N VAL A 138 -0.27 20.02 0.20
CA VAL A 138 -1.17 19.36 -0.76
C VAL A 138 -0.41 18.27 -1.50
N TYR A 139 -1.01 17.09 -1.60
CA TYR A 139 -0.45 16.03 -2.44
C TYR A 139 -0.54 16.38 -3.91
N ALA A 140 0.58 16.33 -4.61
CA ALA A 140 0.73 16.68 -6.02
C ALA A 140 1.21 15.51 -6.90
N GLY A 141 1.33 14.32 -6.34
CA GLY A 141 1.74 13.12 -7.07
C GLY A 141 0.60 12.45 -7.87
N ALA A 142 0.85 11.26 -8.37
CA ALA A 142 -0.16 10.46 -9.07
C ALA A 142 -1.25 9.99 -8.12
N SER A 143 -2.53 10.23 -8.46
CA SER A 143 -3.68 9.81 -7.65
C SER A 143 -3.88 8.29 -7.64
N ASP A 144 -3.33 7.59 -8.64
CA ASP A 144 -3.52 6.16 -8.84
C ASP A 144 -2.15 5.47 -8.84
N PHE A 145 -2.01 4.44 -8.02
CA PHE A 145 -0.79 3.65 -7.91
C PHE A 145 -1.11 2.25 -7.37
N ALA A 146 -0.14 1.35 -7.46
CA ALA A 146 -0.29 0.00 -6.97
C ALA A 146 0.67 -0.28 -5.80
N VAL A 147 0.24 -1.17 -4.90
CA VAL A 147 0.99 -1.63 -3.74
C VAL A 147 1.09 -3.14 -3.81
N ASP A 148 2.30 -3.67 -3.85
CA ASP A 148 2.53 -5.11 -3.80
C ASP A 148 2.34 -5.63 -2.37
N MET A 149 1.44 -6.60 -2.21
CA MET A 149 1.05 -7.19 -0.92
C MET A 149 1.76 -8.53 -0.70
N SER A 150 2.31 -8.76 0.46
CA SER A 150 3.03 -9.99 0.79
C SER A 150 2.83 -10.45 2.24
#